data_48e585405c8e695592ecdecf27fbc553
#
_entry.id   48e585405c8e695592ecdecf27fbc553
#
_cell.length_a   1.000
_cell.length_b   1.000
_cell.length_c   1.000
_cell.angle_alpha   90.00
_cell.angle_beta   90.00
_cell.angle_gamma   90.00
#
_symmetry.space_group_name_H-M   'P 1'
#
loop_
_entity.id
_entity.type
_entity.pdbx_description
1 polymer ?
#
loop_
_entity_poly.entity_id
_entity_poly.type
_entity_poly.pdbx_seq_one_letter_code
_entity_poly.pdbx_strand_id
1 'polypeptide(L)'
;MDKVIFKKSQDKSPISLLNRSIWAFDWVVFLIIAIFCYLFFLHGDILCTAGSSISYLGGHITDFYEYNPENGVEIMNNYLPSTYILFAIWNIPIYLLNLVSCPVSFVEGVSFFVKMWYKALPVIFYIASGFLVYKIGEVLGFGFKKSKLLMFAFYTTPIAFFSPLIFGQYDSFTIFFVLLGTYYYFKDKAFKFVLFFGIAMTFKYFALLIFVPLLLLREKKILKIFLYSFLFLFPLSLEVLFYSDSKNFNIGVLGFKAANYLFKGELNLKYIHPSLFLIGWVFVLIFSYMKKFNGEDKTEFFRWVIYICNVVAFLTFGFSMWHPQWLIFMAPFLAMGAVINKNARLFFILDTVMFLVFVLLCVNLWRGSVDEHLLEKGFLSNFFNFDSNLIYSITDFSPGSGIDFCNWLFSCFFALLLAGAVFKHPKFTLLNFKEDLKDCGLVLRVRMASIVLFWIFPCLFCVFVSVSSGNSFFIKNTNYVASNGSVGLLTKKRDVSQVFTVPENINSLEELRVSFNTANRKNDCSIRISIVDLDEDKTLFSEEYETYKFNNIIPTKFKLHGVRVFNGKKYSINFKMVDEEKENALTINKTLPKVDKKYKDLKKLKVVYGGDFSVVDEEKQKCNLSLDILGKYV
;
A
#
# COMPACT_ATOMS: atom_id res chain seq x y z
N MET A 1 -69.66 -15.76 18.91
CA MET A 1 -68.39 -16.32 19.41
C MET A 1 -67.28 -15.80 18.51
N ASP A 2 -66.76 -14.65 18.88
CA ASP A 2 -65.71 -13.96 18.13
C ASP A 2 -64.33 -14.53 18.49
N LYS A 3 -63.62 -15.06 17.48
CA LYS A 3 -62.24 -15.48 17.64
C LYS A 3 -61.37 -14.23 17.68
N VAL A 4 -60.96 -13.82 18.88
CA VAL A 4 -59.89 -12.85 19.10
C VAL A 4 -58.58 -13.47 18.61
N ILE A 5 -58.12 -13.07 17.43
CA ILE A 5 -56.79 -13.42 16.89
C ILE A 5 -55.78 -12.57 17.64
N PHE A 6 -55.13 -13.12 18.66
CA PHE A 6 -53.94 -12.54 19.26
C PHE A 6 -52.83 -12.42 18.18
N LYS A 7 -52.64 -11.22 17.66
CA LYS A 7 -51.44 -10.87 16.89
C LYS A 7 -50.27 -10.98 17.84
N LYS A 8 -49.55 -12.10 17.78
CA LYS A 8 -48.25 -12.29 18.44
C LYS A 8 -47.34 -11.15 18.01
N SER A 9 -47.11 -10.17 18.89
CA SER A 9 -46.03 -9.19 18.68
C SER A 9 -44.76 -10.00 18.61
N GLN A 10 -44.16 -10.06 17.40
CA GLN A 10 -42.82 -10.61 17.27
C GLN A 10 -41.89 -9.68 18.05
N ASP A 11 -41.50 -10.09 19.25
CA ASP A 11 -40.40 -9.51 19.99
C ASP A 11 -39.16 -9.55 19.08
N LYS A 12 -38.87 -8.43 18.44
CA LYS A 12 -37.73 -8.29 17.60
C LYS A 12 -36.49 -8.27 18.50
N SER A 13 -35.76 -9.35 18.54
CA SER A 13 -34.49 -9.40 19.26
C SER A 13 -33.61 -8.18 18.88
N PRO A 14 -32.83 -7.62 19.83
CA PRO A 14 -31.93 -6.49 19.55
C PRO A 14 -31.05 -6.72 18.30
N ILE A 15 -30.63 -7.97 18.04
CA ILE A 15 -29.87 -8.38 16.86
C ILE A 15 -30.66 -8.16 15.56
N SER A 16 -31.99 -8.38 15.56
CA SER A 16 -32.83 -8.16 14.36
C SER A 16 -32.98 -6.68 14.00
N LEU A 17 -32.91 -5.79 14.98
CA LEU A 17 -32.93 -4.34 14.78
C LEU A 17 -31.58 -3.85 14.25
N LEU A 18 -30.46 -4.35 14.79
CA LEU A 18 -29.09 -4.04 14.34
C LEU A 18 -28.84 -4.44 12.88
N ASN A 19 -29.54 -5.45 12.38
CA ASN A 19 -29.39 -5.92 11.00
C ASN A 19 -30.05 -5.00 9.94
N ARG A 20 -31.05 -4.20 10.30
CA ARG A 20 -32.00 -3.62 9.33
C ARG A 20 -31.59 -2.29 8.68
N SER A 21 -30.75 -1.48 9.32
CA SER A 21 -30.44 -0.13 8.82
C SER A 21 -29.10 0.39 9.28
N ILE A 22 -28.56 1.35 8.53
CA ILE A 22 -27.43 2.17 8.93
C ILE A 22 -27.98 3.39 9.66
N TRP A 23 -27.52 3.62 10.88
CA TRP A 23 -27.97 4.69 11.76
C TRP A 23 -27.02 5.90 11.68
N ALA A 24 -27.44 7.04 12.20
CA ALA A 24 -26.58 8.21 12.36
C ALA A 24 -25.33 7.87 13.19
N PHE A 25 -25.46 7.02 14.19
CA PHE A 25 -24.35 6.55 15.02
C PHE A 25 -23.25 5.83 14.19
N ASP A 26 -23.62 5.04 13.18
CA ASP A 26 -22.64 4.36 12.31
C ASP A 26 -21.76 5.37 11.54
N TRP A 27 -22.35 6.50 11.13
CA TRP A 27 -21.61 7.60 10.50
C TRP A 27 -20.69 8.31 11.47
N VAL A 28 -21.10 8.49 12.72
CA VAL A 28 -20.24 9.08 13.76
C VAL A 28 -19.05 8.17 14.03
N VAL A 29 -19.26 6.87 14.20
CA VAL A 29 -18.18 5.89 14.40
C VAL A 29 -17.24 5.87 13.18
N PHE A 30 -17.79 5.87 11.97
CA PHE A 30 -16.98 5.96 10.75
C PHE A 30 -16.12 7.23 10.73
N LEU A 31 -16.68 8.39 11.08
CA LEU A 31 -15.93 9.66 11.11
C LEU A 31 -14.82 9.64 12.15
N ILE A 32 -15.07 9.08 13.33
CA ILE A 32 -14.03 8.95 14.38
C ILE A 32 -12.87 8.11 13.87
N ILE A 33 -13.15 6.93 13.28
CA ILE A 33 -12.12 6.06 12.71
C ILE A 33 -11.38 6.77 11.57
N ALA A 34 -12.11 7.48 10.69
CA ALA A 34 -11.53 8.18 9.55
C ALA A 34 -10.61 9.33 10.00
N ILE A 35 -11.04 10.15 10.98
CA ILE A 35 -10.23 11.23 11.55
C ILE A 35 -9.00 10.66 12.25
N PHE A 36 -9.16 9.57 13.02
CA PHE A 36 -8.02 8.91 13.66
C PHE A 36 -7.00 8.47 12.59
N CYS A 37 -7.42 7.73 11.57
CA CYS A 37 -6.52 7.27 10.51
C CYS A 37 -5.90 8.44 9.71
N TYR A 38 -6.66 9.51 9.48
CA TYR A 38 -6.17 10.70 8.82
C TYR A 38 -5.01 11.36 9.60
N LEU A 39 -5.12 11.46 10.91
CA LEU A 39 -4.12 12.13 11.74
C LEU A 39 -2.92 11.23 12.08
N PHE A 40 -3.14 9.94 12.29
CA PHE A 40 -2.12 9.07 12.87
C PHE A 40 -1.26 8.33 11.82
N PHE A 41 -1.77 8.06 10.63
CA PHE A 41 -1.05 7.29 9.60
C PHE A 41 -0.69 8.15 8.39
N LEU A 42 0.49 7.95 7.82
CA LEU A 42 0.93 8.64 6.60
C LEU A 42 2.10 7.90 5.95
N HIS A 43 2.05 7.69 4.64
CA HIS A 43 3.19 7.20 3.86
C HIS A 43 4.02 8.36 3.29
N GLY A 44 5.31 8.10 3.03
CA GLY A 44 6.24 9.10 2.49
C GLY A 44 5.91 9.59 1.08
N ASP A 45 5.29 8.77 0.24
CA ASP A 45 5.00 9.11 -1.17
C ASP A 45 4.28 10.45 -1.33
N ILE A 46 3.33 10.74 -0.44
CA ILE A 46 2.59 12.01 -0.54
C ILE A 46 3.46 13.21 -0.22
N LEU A 47 4.41 13.07 0.71
CA LEU A 47 5.33 14.14 1.04
C LEU A 47 6.23 14.46 -0.16
N CYS A 48 6.73 13.42 -0.84
CA CYS A 48 7.51 13.60 -2.06
C CYS A 48 6.67 14.23 -3.17
N THR A 49 5.51 13.67 -3.50
CA THR A 49 4.70 14.14 -4.65
C THR A 49 4.10 15.52 -4.42
N ALA A 50 3.46 15.75 -3.26
CA ALA A 50 2.90 17.06 -2.93
C ALA A 50 3.99 18.11 -2.68
N GLY A 51 5.13 17.70 -2.10
CA GLY A 51 6.29 18.58 -1.94
C GLY A 51 6.89 18.99 -3.29
N SER A 52 7.15 18.04 -4.20
CA SER A 52 7.67 18.35 -5.55
C SER A 52 6.79 19.36 -6.30
N SER A 53 5.47 19.32 -6.09
CA SER A 53 4.54 20.24 -6.76
C SER A 53 4.81 21.73 -6.45
N ILE A 54 5.48 22.04 -5.33
CA ILE A 54 5.86 23.42 -4.97
C ILE A 54 6.83 24.02 -5.98
N SER A 55 7.58 23.20 -6.72
CA SER A 55 8.47 23.67 -7.79
C SER A 55 7.70 24.42 -8.89
N TYR A 56 6.46 24.04 -9.19
CA TYR A 56 5.60 24.80 -10.10
C TYR A 56 5.33 26.22 -9.58
N LEU A 57 5.12 26.38 -8.27
CA LEU A 57 4.90 27.68 -7.64
C LEU A 57 6.19 28.51 -7.57
N GLY A 58 7.34 27.86 -7.57
CA GLY A 58 8.67 28.46 -7.69
C GLY A 58 9.05 28.86 -9.11
N GLY A 59 8.16 28.64 -10.13
CA GLY A 59 8.39 29.01 -11.52
C GLY A 59 8.97 27.92 -12.42
N HIS A 60 9.25 26.72 -11.88
CA HIS A 60 9.79 25.58 -12.62
C HIS A 60 8.68 24.83 -13.38
N ILE A 61 8.11 25.46 -14.43
CA ILE A 61 7.00 24.88 -15.20
C ILE A 61 7.51 23.99 -16.33
N THR A 62 8.45 24.48 -17.11
CA THR A 62 8.99 23.78 -18.29
C THR A 62 10.08 22.77 -17.94
N ASP A 63 10.84 23.05 -16.89
CA ASP A 63 11.95 22.24 -16.39
C ASP A 63 11.59 21.37 -15.16
N PHE A 64 10.30 21.21 -14.84
CA PHE A 64 9.81 20.54 -13.64
C PHE A 64 10.43 19.17 -13.39
N TYR A 65 10.57 18.35 -14.41
CA TYR A 65 11.14 16.99 -14.28
C TYR A 65 12.67 16.99 -14.22
N GLU A 66 13.32 18.06 -14.70
CA GLU A 66 14.78 18.21 -14.64
C GLU A 66 15.23 18.93 -13.37
N TYR A 67 14.32 19.69 -12.75
CA TYR A 67 14.61 20.45 -11.54
C TYR A 67 14.81 19.54 -10.34
N ASN A 68 16.03 19.53 -9.81
CA ASN A 68 16.39 18.80 -8.60
C ASN A 68 16.86 19.77 -7.50
N PRO A 69 16.04 20.04 -6.49
CA PRO A 69 16.35 21.01 -5.44
C PRO A 69 17.41 20.53 -4.45
N GLU A 70 17.65 19.21 -4.35
CA GLU A 70 18.62 18.62 -3.42
C GLU A 70 19.86 18.12 -4.19
N ASN A 71 20.99 18.81 -4.01
CA ASN A 71 22.28 18.39 -4.60
C ASN A 71 22.63 16.95 -4.22
N GLY A 72 22.47 16.01 -5.15
CA GLY A 72 22.92 14.63 -5.06
C GLY A 72 21.87 13.58 -4.72
N VAL A 73 20.59 13.95 -4.59
CA VAL A 73 19.47 12.99 -4.47
C VAL A 73 18.64 13.08 -5.75
N GLU A 74 18.73 12.10 -6.63
CA GLU A 74 17.84 11.99 -7.79
C GLU A 74 16.41 11.63 -7.32
N ILE A 75 15.58 12.65 -7.10
CA ILE A 75 14.14 12.45 -6.88
C ILE A 75 13.50 12.36 -8.26
N MET A 76 13.23 11.16 -8.70
CA MET A 76 12.48 10.93 -9.93
C MET A 76 11.00 11.24 -9.71
N ASN A 77 10.53 12.35 -10.27
CA ASN A 77 9.10 12.62 -10.40
C ASN A 77 8.51 11.64 -11.42
N ASN A 78 7.75 10.64 -10.95
CA ASN A 78 7.30 9.50 -11.76
C ASN A 78 5.79 9.48 -12.06
N TYR A 79 5.10 10.59 -11.78
CA TYR A 79 3.68 10.78 -12.11
C TYR A 79 3.51 11.76 -13.26
N LEU A 80 2.34 11.68 -13.92
CA LEU A 80 1.94 12.61 -14.96
C LEU A 80 1.73 14.03 -14.40
N PRO A 81 1.93 15.07 -15.22
CA PRO A 81 1.87 16.48 -14.81
C PRO A 81 0.61 16.87 -14.05
N SER A 82 -0.57 16.41 -14.48
CA SER A 82 -1.85 16.70 -13.82
C SER A 82 -1.83 16.44 -12.32
N THR A 83 -1.11 15.42 -11.86
CA THR A 83 -1.01 15.09 -10.43
C THR A 83 -0.30 16.23 -9.67
N TYR A 84 0.83 16.68 -10.18
CA TYR A 84 1.61 17.74 -9.55
C TYR A 84 0.93 19.11 -9.69
N ILE A 85 0.31 19.41 -10.83
CA ILE A 85 -0.43 20.65 -11.06
C ILE A 85 -1.60 20.75 -10.08
N LEU A 86 -2.35 19.66 -9.85
CA LEU A 86 -3.46 19.66 -8.89
C LEU A 86 -2.96 19.91 -7.47
N PHE A 87 -1.84 19.30 -7.05
CA PHE A 87 -1.21 19.61 -5.78
C PHE A 87 -0.65 21.02 -5.72
N ALA A 88 -0.05 21.54 -6.79
CA ALA A 88 0.44 22.91 -6.83
C ALA A 88 -0.70 23.92 -6.58
N ILE A 89 -1.84 23.76 -7.28
CA ILE A 89 -3.04 24.59 -7.05
C ILE A 89 -3.50 24.49 -5.59
N TRP A 90 -3.55 23.28 -5.02
CA TRP A 90 -3.92 23.06 -3.62
C TRP A 90 -2.95 23.72 -2.65
N ASN A 91 -1.66 23.76 -2.98
CA ASN A 91 -0.60 24.27 -2.14
C ASN A 91 -0.39 25.79 -2.22
N ILE A 92 -1.10 26.50 -3.12
CA ILE A 92 -1.02 27.97 -3.22
C ILE A 92 -1.17 28.65 -1.84
N PRO A 93 -2.18 28.32 -0.99
CA PRO A 93 -2.33 29.02 0.29
C PRO A 93 -1.12 28.84 1.23
N ILE A 94 -0.60 27.62 1.36
CA ILE A 94 0.54 27.38 2.26
C ILE A 94 1.86 27.93 1.72
N TYR A 95 1.99 28.05 0.40
CA TYR A 95 3.12 28.72 -0.25
C TYR A 95 3.08 30.23 -0.01
N LEU A 96 1.93 30.88 -0.20
CA LEU A 96 1.74 32.33 0.05
C LEU A 96 1.92 32.70 1.53
N LEU A 97 1.58 31.77 2.45
CA LEU A 97 1.80 31.94 3.89
C LEU A 97 3.24 31.60 4.34
N ASN A 98 4.15 31.33 3.40
CA ASN A 98 5.54 30.92 3.68
C ASN A 98 5.67 29.71 4.62
N LEU A 99 4.69 28.82 4.64
CA LEU A 99 4.76 27.57 5.39
C LEU A 99 5.58 26.49 4.66
N VAL A 100 5.76 26.66 3.36
CA VAL A 100 6.63 25.89 2.47
C VAL A 100 7.32 26.84 1.50
N SER A 101 8.54 26.49 1.08
CA SER A 101 9.34 27.28 0.13
C SER A 101 9.92 26.40 -0.97
N CYS A 102 10.30 27.00 -2.09
CA CYS A 102 11.07 26.33 -3.14
C CYS A 102 12.56 26.74 -2.99
N PRO A 103 13.51 25.78 -2.99
CA PRO A 103 13.34 24.33 -3.03
C PRO A 103 12.75 23.75 -1.73
N VAL A 104 12.00 22.65 -1.87
CA VAL A 104 11.42 21.94 -0.72
C VAL A 104 12.39 20.88 -0.23
N SER A 105 12.70 20.88 1.06
CA SER A 105 13.34 19.73 1.69
C SER A 105 12.31 18.62 1.89
N PHE A 106 12.54 17.45 1.30
CA PHE A 106 11.60 16.32 1.37
C PHE A 106 11.75 15.51 2.65
N VAL A 107 12.88 15.60 3.31
CA VAL A 107 13.26 14.70 4.42
C VAL A 107 13.16 15.39 5.77
N GLU A 108 13.48 16.68 5.87
CA GLU A 108 13.61 17.38 7.13
C GLU A 108 12.74 18.63 7.19
N GLY A 109 12.01 18.79 8.27
CA GLY A 109 11.38 20.07 8.64
C GLY A 109 9.96 20.29 8.15
N VAL A 110 9.31 19.35 7.45
CA VAL A 110 7.90 19.53 7.09
C VAL A 110 7.04 19.43 8.36
N SER A 111 6.37 20.54 8.72
CA SER A 111 5.52 20.58 9.91
C SER A 111 4.36 19.59 9.82
N PHE A 112 3.86 19.12 10.98
CA PHE A 112 2.70 18.22 11.03
C PHE A 112 1.48 18.83 10.30
N PHE A 113 1.27 20.15 10.42
CA PHE A 113 0.20 20.84 9.71
C PHE A 113 0.32 20.70 8.19
N VAL A 114 1.51 20.91 7.63
CA VAL A 114 1.76 20.79 6.18
C VAL A 114 1.57 19.35 5.70
N LYS A 115 2.02 18.35 6.49
CA LYS A 115 1.78 16.93 6.20
C LYS A 115 0.28 16.64 6.08
N MET A 116 -0.51 17.12 7.03
CA MET A 116 -1.98 16.95 7.02
C MET A 116 -2.63 17.73 5.89
N TRP A 117 -2.13 18.93 5.57
CA TRP A 117 -2.59 19.71 4.42
C TRP A 117 -2.43 18.93 3.10
N TYR A 118 -1.26 18.33 2.86
CA TYR A 118 -1.04 17.50 1.69
C TYR A 118 -2.01 16.31 1.63
N LYS A 119 -2.22 15.65 2.75
CA LYS A 119 -3.13 14.50 2.84
C LYS A 119 -4.60 14.88 2.69
N ALA A 120 -4.98 16.11 3.01
CA ALA A 120 -6.36 16.57 2.92
C ALA A 120 -6.92 16.47 1.49
N LEU A 121 -6.12 16.79 0.47
CA LEU A 121 -6.57 16.80 -0.92
C LEU A 121 -7.04 15.40 -1.40
N PRO A 122 -6.26 14.32 -1.29
CA PRO A 122 -6.73 12.97 -1.61
C PRO A 122 -7.97 12.54 -0.83
N VAL A 123 -8.08 12.94 0.44
CA VAL A 123 -9.24 12.63 1.29
C VAL A 123 -10.49 13.37 0.82
N ILE A 124 -10.37 14.62 0.38
CA ILE A 124 -11.49 15.38 -0.22
C ILE A 124 -11.99 14.66 -1.47
N PHE A 125 -11.10 14.20 -2.35
CA PHE A 125 -11.49 13.45 -3.55
C PHE A 125 -12.12 12.09 -3.22
N TYR A 126 -11.66 11.43 -2.17
CA TYR A 126 -12.29 10.20 -1.67
C TYR A 126 -13.72 10.47 -1.15
N ILE A 127 -13.92 11.52 -0.37
CA ILE A 127 -15.24 11.93 0.11
C ILE A 127 -16.15 12.27 -1.08
N ALA A 128 -15.67 13.06 -2.03
CA ALA A 128 -16.41 13.40 -3.25
C ALA A 128 -16.76 12.16 -4.09
N SER A 129 -15.86 11.16 -4.14
CA SER A 129 -16.12 9.88 -4.81
C SER A 129 -17.29 9.12 -4.18
N GLY A 130 -17.43 9.14 -2.85
CA GLY A 130 -18.58 8.52 -2.18
C GLY A 130 -19.91 9.23 -2.51
N PHE A 131 -19.91 10.57 -2.63
CA PHE A 131 -21.09 11.29 -3.12
C PHE A 131 -21.43 10.94 -4.58
N LEU A 132 -20.43 10.72 -5.44
CA LEU A 132 -20.68 10.23 -6.80
C LEU A 132 -21.26 8.82 -6.81
N VAL A 133 -20.79 7.95 -5.93
CA VAL A 133 -21.35 6.59 -5.76
C VAL A 133 -22.82 6.67 -5.32
N TYR A 134 -23.16 7.59 -4.41
CA TYR A 134 -24.55 7.88 -4.06
C TYR A 134 -25.38 8.33 -5.28
N LYS A 135 -24.86 9.29 -6.07
CA LYS A 135 -25.52 9.80 -7.28
C LYS A 135 -25.67 8.74 -8.35
N ILE A 136 -24.70 7.84 -8.50
CA ILE A 136 -24.82 6.67 -9.38
C ILE A 136 -25.99 5.77 -8.91
N GLY A 137 -26.11 5.54 -7.59
CA GLY A 137 -27.24 4.78 -7.03
C GLY A 137 -28.60 5.39 -7.42
N GLU A 138 -28.73 6.73 -7.37
CA GLU A 138 -29.96 7.42 -7.83
C GLU A 138 -30.24 7.18 -9.31
N VAL A 139 -29.21 7.25 -10.19
CA VAL A 139 -29.36 7.01 -11.63
C VAL A 139 -29.71 5.56 -11.93
N LEU A 140 -29.18 4.60 -11.13
CA LEU A 140 -29.55 3.19 -11.20
C LEU A 140 -31.00 2.91 -10.74
N GLY A 141 -31.70 3.92 -10.25
CA GLY A 141 -33.08 3.80 -9.77
C GLY A 141 -33.19 3.30 -8.32
N PHE A 142 -32.14 3.38 -7.55
CA PHE A 142 -32.19 3.11 -6.11
C PHE A 142 -32.98 4.22 -5.39
N GLY A 143 -33.76 3.85 -4.38
CA GLY A 143 -34.32 4.84 -3.47
C GLY A 143 -33.25 5.45 -2.57
N PHE A 144 -33.59 6.57 -1.91
CA PHE A 144 -32.69 7.30 -1.01
C PHE A 144 -31.94 6.40 -0.01
N LYS A 145 -32.63 5.46 0.66
CA LYS A 145 -32.05 4.54 1.65
C LYS A 145 -30.99 3.63 1.03
N LYS A 146 -31.26 3.06 -0.14
CA LYS A 146 -30.34 2.13 -0.82
C LYS A 146 -29.13 2.88 -1.43
N SER A 147 -29.32 4.08 -1.94
CA SER A 147 -28.21 4.93 -2.41
C SER A 147 -27.29 5.35 -1.25
N LYS A 148 -27.86 5.67 -0.07
CA LYS A 148 -27.09 5.91 1.16
C LYS A 148 -26.34 4.66 1.62
N LEU A 149 -26.97 3.49 1.55
CA LEU A 149 -26.33 2.22 1.87
C LEU A 149 -25.14 1.96 0.93
N LEU A 150 -25.29 2.20 -0.37
CA LEU A 150 -24.23 2.05 -1.35
C LEU A 150 -23.05 3.00 -1.07
N MET A 151 -23.33 4.26 -0.75
CA MET A 151 -22.30 5.24 -0.35
C MET A 151 -21.56 4.77 0.91
N PHE A 152 -22.28 4.32 1.93
CA PHE A 152 -21.68 3.80 3.16
C PHE A 152 -20.89 2.52 2.90
N ALA A 153 -21.41 1.63 2.04
CA ALA A 153 -20.70 0.42 1.61
C ALA A 153 -19.38 0.73 0.90
N PHE A 154 -19.33 1.79 0.10
CA PHE A 154 -18.09 2.26 -0.52
C PHE A 154 -17.11 2.80 0.54
N TYR A 155 -17.54 3.72 1.40
CA TYR A 155 -16.68 4.30 2.43
C TYR A 155 -16.14 3.28 3.43
N THR A 156 -16.92 2.26 3.76
CA THR A 156 -16.49 1.19 4.66
C THR A 156 -15.81 0.03 3.96
N THR A 157 -15.63 0.07 2.63
CA THR A 157 -14.76 -0.90 1.94
C THR A 157 -13.34 -0.72 2.44
N PRO A 158 -12.75 -1.72 3.17
CA PRO A 158 -11.50 -1.48 3.89
C PRO A 158 -10.35 -1.07 2.97
N ILE A 159 -10.29 -1.62 1.76
CA ILE A 159 -9.29 -1.26 0.75
C ILE A 159 -9.46 0.19 0.28
N ALA A 160 -10.71 0.66 0.08
CA ALA A 160 -10.98 2.05 -0.27
C ALA A 160 -10.62 3.01 0.85
N PHE A 161 -10.84 2.59 2.10
CA PHE A 161 -10.48 3.33 3.29
C PHE A 161 -8.96 3.43 3.47
N PHE A 162 -8.26 2.30 3.23
CA PHE A 162 -6.82 2.19 3.43
C PHE A 162 -6.04 3.21 2.59
N SER A 163 -6.33 3.31 1.30
CA SER A 163 -5.53 4.09 0.35
C SER A 163 -5.47 5.60 0.71
N PRO A 164 -6.57 6.38 0.83
CA PRO A 164 -6.48 7.80 1.14
C PRO A 164 -6.32 8.11 2.63
N LEU A 165 -6.93 7.31 3.53
CA LEU A 165 -7.01 7.65 4.96
C LEU A 165 -5.86 7.07 5.80
N ILE A 166 -5.33 5.90 5.44
CA ILE A 166 -4.21 5.28 6.13
C ILE A 166 -2.91 5.61 5.38
N PHE A 167 -2.81 5.22 4.12
CA PHE A 167 -1.60 5.45 3.33
C PHE A 167 -1.41 6.94 2.95
N GLY A 168 -2.51 7.65 2.63
CA GLY A 168 -2.46 9.03 2.18
C GLY A 168 -2.26 9.16 0.66
N GLN A 169 -2.69 8.15 -0.12
CA GLN A 169 -2.44 8.09 -1.56
C GLN A 169 -3.48 8.88 -2.36
N TYR A 170 -3.01 9.51 -3.42
CA TYR A 170 -3.78 10.39 -4.30
C TYR A 170 -4.40 9.67 -5.52
N ASP A 171 -4.41 8.34 -5.57
CA ASP A 171 -5.16 7.56 -6.56
C ASP A 171 -6.68 7.85 -6.53
N SER A 172 -7.15 8.42 -5.43
CA SER A 172 -8.51 8.95 -5.29
C SER A 172 -8.87 10.01 -6.35
N PHE A 173 -7.90 10.75 -6.91
CA PHE A 173 -8.13 11.68 -8.03
C PHE A 173 -8.65 10.94 -9.25
N THR A 174 -7.94 9.88 -9.65
CA THR A 174 -8.35 9.04 -10.79
C THR A 174 -9.72 8.42 -10.55
N ILE A 175 -9.96 7.86 -9.34
CA ILE A 175 -11.24 7.23 -8.99
C ILE A 175 -12.39 8.22 -9.07
N PHE A 176 -12.20 9.44 -8.61
CA PHE A 176 -13.21 10.48 -8.70
C PHE A 176 -13.62 10.74 -10.16
N PHE A 177 -12.65 10.94 -11.06
CA PHE A 177 -12.96 11.20 -12.47
C PHE A 177 -13.49 9.96 -13.19
N VAL A 178 -13.03 8.75 -12.88
CA VAL A 178 -13.62 7.50 -13.38
C VAL A 178 -15.08 7.37 -12.96
N LEU A 179 -15.40 7.65 -11.70
CA LEU A 179 -16.78 7.62 -11.21
C LEU A 179 -17.64 8.73 -11.83
N LEU A 180 -17.10 9.92 -12.01
CA LEU A 180 -17.81 11.02 -12.68
C LEU A 180 -18.09 10.68 -14.15
N GLY A 181 -17.12 10.10 -14.85
CA GLY A 181 -17.30 9.57 -16.20
C GLY A 181 -18.35 8.45 -16.24
N THR A 182 -18.31 7.51 -15.29
CA THR A 182 -19.30 6.42 -15.16
C THR A 182 -20.71 6.95 -14.87
N TYR A 183 -20.84 7.97 -14.04
CA TYR A 183 -22.11 8.65 -13.78
C TYR A 183 -22.72 9.23 -15.07
N TYR A 184 -21.91 9.91 -15.89
CA TYR A 184 -22.36 10.44 -17.16
C TYR A 184 -22.58 9.34 -18.22
N TYR A 185 -21.85 8.24 -18.14
CA TYR A 185 -22.07 7.07 -18.96
C TYR A 185 -23.46 6.47 -18.73
N PHE A 186 -23.90 6.33 -17.47
CA PHE A 186 -25.25 5.90 -17.12
C PHE A 186 -26.34 6.91 -17.50
N LYS A 187 -25.99 8.19 -17.63
CA LYS A 187 -26.89 9.27 -18.08
C LYS A 187 -26.95 9.47 -19.59
N ASP A 188 -26.37 8.59 -20.38
CA ASP A 188 -26.32 8.71 -21.84
C ASP A 188 -25.62 9.98 -22.36
N LYS A 189 -24.64 10.51 -21.62
CA LYS A 189 -23.87 11.70 -21.99
C LYS A 189 -22.48 11.31 -22.48
N ALA A 190 -22.39 10.78 -23.73
CA ALA A 190 -21.17 10.19 -24.27
C ALA A 190 -19.96 11.13 -24.23
N PHE A 191 -20.10 12.41 -24.62
CA PHE A 191 -19.00 13.36 -24.58
C PHE A 191 -18.45 13.56 -23.16
N LYS A 192 -19.32 13.71 -22.14
CA LYS A 192 -18.89 13.89 -20.74
C LYS A 192 -18.24 12.61 -20.19
N PHE A 193 -18.73 11.42 -20.60
CA PHE A 193 -18.09 10.16 -20.29
C PHE A 193 -16.64 10.15 -20.80
N VAL A 194 -16.43 10.43 -22.09
CA VAL A 194 -15.12 10.46 -22.72
C VAL A 194 -14.20 11.50 -22.07
N LEU A 195 -14.70 12.73 -21.86
CA LEU A 195 -13.94 13.83 -21.26
C LEU A 195 -13.42 13.46 -19.84
N PHE A 196 -14.29 12.97 -18.96
CA PHE A 196 -13.88 12.68 -17.59
C PHE A 196 -12.98 11.46 -17.47
N PHE A 197 -13.16 10.44 -18.33
CA PHE A 197 -12.20 9.36 -18.41
C PHE A 197 -10.86 9.81 -19.01
N GLY A 198 -10.86 10.72 -19.99
CA GLY A 198 -9.65 11.35 -20.51
C GLY A 198 -8.88 12.13 -19.43
N ILE A 199 -9.59 12.90 -18.59
CA ILE A 199 -8.99 13.55 -17.42
C ILE A 199 -8.48 12.51 -16.40
N ALA A 200 -9.22 11.42 -16.13
CA ALA A 200 -8.75 10.36 -15.25
C ALA A 200 -7.44 9.73 -15.74
N MET A 201 -7.27 9.61 -17.06
CA MET A 201 -6.07 9.06 -17.71
C MET A 201 -4.82 9.90 -17.44
N THR A 202 -4.93 11.23 -17.29
CA THR A 202 -3.80 12.11 -16.98
C THR A 202 -3.30 11.99 -15.53
N PHE A 203 -4.05 11.32 -14.66
CA PHE A 203 -3.57 10.97 -13.32
C PHE A 203 -3.00 9.55 -13.28
N LYS A 204 -3.69 8.58 -13.93
CA LYS A 204 -3.23 7.18 -13.92
C LYS A 204 -3.81 6.36 -15.08
N TYR A 205 -2.98 5.54 -15.69
CA TYR A 205 -3.33 4.72 -16.87
C TYR A 205 -4.42 3.66 -16.61
N PHE A 206 -4.75 3.34 -15.36
CA PHE A 206 -5.83 2.40 -15.03
C PHE A 206 -7.20 2.79 -15.59
N ALA A 207 -7.44 4.09 -15.82
CA ALA A 207 -8.67 4.57 -16.44
C ALA A 207 -8.91 3.96 -17.82
N LEU A 208 -7.85 3.69 -18.61
CA LEU A 208 -7.90 3.04 -19.92
C LEU A 208 -8.54 1.66 -19.83
N LEU A 209 -8.20 0.88 -18.81
CA LEU A 209 -8.62 -0.51 -18.66
C LEU A 209 -10.14 -0.65 -18.52
N ILE A 210 -10.79 0.36 -17.94
CA ILE A 210 -12.24 0.43 -17.78
C ILE A 210 -12.89 1.17 -18.97
N PHE A 211 -12.26 2.24 -19.46
CA PHE A 211 -12.81 3.07 -20.53
C PHE A 211 -13.09 2.27 -21.80
N VAL A 212 -12.10 1.50 -22.28
CA VAL A 212 -12.21 0.81 -23.58
C VAL A 212 -13.33 -0.23 -23.57
N PRO A 213 -13.44 -1.15 -22.58
CA PRO A 213 -14.59 -2.07 -22.52
C PRO A 213 -15.94 -1.35 -22.49
N LEU A 214 -16.06 -0.25 -21.72
CA LEU A 214 -17.31 0.51 -21.63
C LEU A 214 -17.64 1.22 -22.94
N LEU A 215 -16.64 1.78 -23.63
CA LEU A 215 -16.81 2.36 -24.96
C LEU A 215 -17.35 1.34 -25.96
N LEU A 216 -16.70 0.16 -26.04
CA LEU A 216 -17.09 -0.93 -26.91
C LEU A 216 -18.45 -1.54 -26.56
N LEU A 217 -18.80 -1.54 -25.27
CA LEU A 217 -20.10 -2.04 -24.82
C LEU A 217 -21.26 -1.17 -25.37
N ARG A 218 -21.03 0.14 -25.50
CA ARG A 218 -22.03 1.11 -25.92
C ARG A 218 -22.00 1.41 -27.42
N GLU A 219 -20.81 1.68 -27.96
CA GLU A 219 -20.65 2.13 -29.35
C GLU A 219 -20.19 0.97 -30.22
N LYS A 220 -20.87 0.81 -31.38
CA LYS A 220 -20.58 -0.25 -32.36
C LYS A 220 -20.10 0.31 -33.70
N LYS A 221 -20.24 1.63 -33.90
CA LYS A 221 -19.77 2.31 -35.13
C LYS A 221 -18.29 2.61 -35.02
N ILE A 222 -17.47 1.97 -35.85
CA ILE A 222 -16.01 2.05 -35.81
C ILE A 222 -15.53 3.51 -35.83
N LEU A 223 -16.07 4.35 -36.71
CA LEU A 223 -15.67 5.76 -36.80
C LEU A 223 -15.90 6.53 -35.51
N LYS A 224 -17.01 6.26 -34.79
CA LYS A 224 -17.27 6.89 -33.49
C LYS A 224 -16.34 6.33 -32.41
N ILE A 225 -15.99 5.04 -32.46
CA ILE A 225 -15.02 4.45 -31.54
C ILE A 225 -13.67 5.16 -31.70
N PHE A 226 -13.19 5.35 -32.94
CA PHE A 226 -11.96 6.09 -33.19
C PHE A 226 -12.04 7.54 -32.69
N LEU A 227 -13.12 8.26 -32.99
CA LEU A 227 -13.30 9.64 -32.52
C LEU A 227 -13.28 9.74 -30.98
N TYR A 228 -14.01 8.86 -30.28
CA TYR A 228 -14.06 8.87 -28.83
C TYR A 228 -12.73 8.43 -28.21
N SER A 229 -12.00 7.50 -28.82
CA SER A 229 -10.66 7.12 -28.38
C SER A 229 -9.66 8.26 -28.56
N PHE A 230 -9.73 8.99 -29.67
CA PHE A 230 -8.92 10.19 -29.89
C PHE A 230 -9.21 11.27 -28.84
N LEU A 231 -10.48 11.59 -28.59
CA LEU A 231 -10.88 12.57 -27.56
C LEU A 231 -10.48 12.13 -26.14
N PHE A 232 -10.52 10.83 -25.86
CA PHE A 232 -10.07 10.27 -24.58
C PHE A 232 -8.56 10.45 -24.38
N LEU A 233 -7.76 10.21 -25.41
CA LEU A 233 -6.29 10.35 -25.33
C LEU A 233 -5.81 11.80 -25.42
N PHE A 234 -6.65 12.71 -25.90
CA PHE A 234 -6.26 14.08 -26.17
C PHE A 234 -5.66 14.82 -24.95
N PRO A 235 -6.24 14.78 -23.72
CA PRO A 235 -5.64 15.42 -22.55
C PRO A 235 -4.25 14.88 -22.23
N LEU A 236 -4.06 13.55 -22.26
CA LEU A 236 -2.76 12.91 -22.04
C LEU A 236 -1.75 13.32 -23.13
N SER A 237 -2.19 13.38 -24.39
CA SER A 237 -1.32 13.78 -25.50
C SER A 237 -0.77 15.19 -25.34
N LEU A 238 -1.56 16.11 -24.78
CA LEU A 238 -1.09 17.48 -24.48
C LEU A 238 0.02 17.47 -23.43
N GLU A 239 -0.12 16.69 -22.36
CA GLU A 239 0.93 16.59 -21.33
C GLU A 239 2.21 15.96 -21.88
N VAL A 240 2.09 14.89 -22.66
CA VAL A 240 3.23 14.22 -23.27
C VAL A 240 3.95 15.13 -24.26
N LEU A 241 3.22 15.89 -25.09
CA LEU A 241 3.80 16.83 -26.02
C LEU A 241 4.52 17.98 -25.30
N PHE A 242 3.96 18.50 -24.20
CA PHE A 242 4.56 19.60 -23.45
C PHE A 242 5.92 19.21 -22.82
N TYR A 243 6.07 17.98 -22.34
CA TYR A 243 7.27 17.47 -21.70
C TYR A 243 8.07 16.49 -22.57
N SER A 244 7.81 16.41 -23.88
CA SER A 244 8.47 15.47 -24.82
C SER A 244 9.99 15.56 -24.81
N ASP A 245 10.55 16.76 -24.64
CA ASP A 245 11.98 17.02 -24.63
C ASP A 245 12.67 16.71 -23.30
N SER A 246 11.89 16.51 -22.22
CA SER A 246 12.43 16.18 -20.91
C SER A 246 12.89 14.73 -20.85
N LYS A 247 14.19 14.52 -20.59
CA LYS A 247 14.79 13.20 -20.43
C LYS A 247 14.23 12.47 -19.21
N ASN A 248 14.07 13.17 -18.09
CA ASN A 248 13.59 12.60 -16.85
C ASN A 248 12.10 12.26 -16.92
N PHE A 249 11.30 13.04 -17.63
CA PHE A 249 9.91 12.70 -17.94
C PHE A 249 9.82 11.40 -18.76
N ASN A 250 10.61 11.31 -19.82
CA ASN A 250 10.60 10.13 -20.69
C ASN A 250 11.06 8.86 -19.96
N ILE A 251 12.06 8.94 -19.07
CA ILE A 251 12.55 7.79 -18.30
C ILE A 251 11.65 7.50 -17.09
N GLY A 252 11.30 8.53 -16.31
CA GLY A 252 10.60 8.38 -15.03
C GLY A 252 9.11 8.13 -15.18
N VAL A 253 8.45 8.77 -16.15
CA VAL A 253 7.00 8.70 -16.34
C VAL A 253 6.62 7.71 -17.45
N LEU A 254 7.10 7.94 -18.67
CA LEU A 254 6.76 7.07 -19.81
C LEU A 254 7.51 5.74 -19.77
N GLY A 255 8.76 5.73 -19.32
CA GLY A 255 9.60 4.54 -19.14
C GLY A 255 9.41 3.81 -17.81
N PHE A 256 8.41 4.19 -17.00
CA PHE A 256 8.21 3.63 -15.67
C PHE A 256 7.94 2.12 -15.70
N LYS A 257 8.90 1.35 -15.21
CA LYS A 257 8.92 -0.12 -15.29
C LYS A 257 7.74 -0.81 -14.59
N ALA A 258 7.03 -0.11 -13.68
CA ALA A 258 5.87 -0.68 -13.01
C ALA A 258 4.68 -0.97 -13.95
N ALA A 259 4.61 -0.34 -15.13
CA ALA A 259 3.63 -0.72 -16.16
C ALA A 259 3.81 -2.19 -16.58
N ASN A 260 5.03 -2.72 -16.53
CA ASN A 260 5.32 -4.11 -16.83
C ASN A 260 4.75 -5.10 -15.79
N TYR A 261 4.38 -4.63 -14.59
CA TYR A 261 3.74 -5.49 -13.58
C TYR A 261 2.39 -6.05 -14.03
N LEU A 262 1.67 -5.35 -14.91
CA LEU A 262 0.43 -5.86 -15.51
C LEU A 262 0.65 -7.13 -16.35
N PHE A 263 1.86 -7.35 -16.86
CA PHE A 263 2.16 -8.45 -17.77
C PHE A 263 2.90 -9.62 -17.10
N LYS A 264 3.26 -9.52 -15.81
CA LYS A 264 4.06 -10.53 -15.10
C LYS A 264 3.30 -11.82 -14.75
N GLY A 265 1.97 -11.78 -14.68
CA GLY A 265 1.16 -12.98 -14.54
C GLY A 265 1.07 -13.68 -15.90
N GLU A 266 1.96 -14.62 -16.19
CA GLU A 266 2.09 -15.25 -17.51
C GLU A 266 1.98 -16.79 -17.44
N LEU A 267 1.56 -17.39 -18.56
CA LEU A 267 1.66 -18.82 -18.77
C LEU A 267 3.05 -19.16 -19.30
N ASN A 268 3.76 -20.00 -18.59
CA ASN A 268 5.06 -20.47 -19.04
C ASN A 268 4.88 -21.63 -20.02
N LEU A 269 4.85 -21.32 -21.32
CA LEU A 269 4.83 -22.29 -22.41
C LEU A 269 6.22 -22.30 -23.04
N LYS A 270 7.03 -23.24 -22.74
CA LYS A 270 8.44 -23.48 -23.15
C LYS A 270 9.14 -22.36 -23.98
N TYR A 271 8.48 -21.78 -25.00
CA TYR A 271 9.05 -20.77 -25.91
C TYR A 271 8.34 -19.40 -25.86
N ILE A 272 7.16 -19.32 -25.28
CA ILE A 272 6.36 -18.09 -25.19
C ILE A 272 5.77 -17.92 -23.80
N HIS A 273 5.58 -16.68 -23.36
CA HIS A 273 5.09 -16.32 -22.04
C HIS A 273 3.89 -15.36 -22.17
N PRO A 274 2.72 -15.83 -22.66
CA PRO A 274 1.57 -14.97 -22.85
C PRO A 274 0.99 -14.47 -21.52
N SER A 275 0.76 -13.16 -21.41
CA SER A 275 0.16 -12.53 -20.23
C SER A 275 -1.30 -12.92 -20.08
N LEU A 276 -1.64 -13.49 -18.91
CA LEU A 276 -3.02 -13.88 -18.56
C LEU A 276 -3.94 -12.64 -18.44
N PHE A 277 -3.42 -11.54 -17.91
CA PHE A 277 -4.14 -10.28 -17.88
C PHE A 277 -4.54 -9.84 -19.29
N LEU A 278 -3.59 -9.76 -20.22
CA LEU A 278 -3.84 -9.29 -21.58
C LEU A 278 -4.83 -10.18 -22.32
N ILE A 279 -4.67 -11.50 -22.21
CA ILE A 279 -5.62 -12.47 -22.80
C ILE A 279 -7.03 -12.22 -22.26
N GLY A 280 -7.20 -12.19 -20.94
CA GLY A 280 -8.50 -11.97 -20.32
C GLY A 280 -9.10 -10.61 -20.69
N TRP A 281 -8.29 -9.55 -20.74
CA TRP A 281 -8.76 -8.22 -21.11
C TRP A 281 -9.22 -8.15 -22.58
N VAL A 282 -8.49 -8.77 -23.50
CA VAL A 282 -8.90 -8.88 -24.91
C VAL A 282 -10.23 -9.63 -25.04
N PHE A 283 -10.43 -10.71 -24.26
CA PHE A 283 -11.74 -11.39 -24.22
C PHE A 283 -12.87 -10.46 -23.74
N VAL A 284 -12.60 -9.64 -22.72
CA VAL A 284 -13.58 -8.64 -22.25
C VAL A 284 -13.89 -7.60 -23.34
N LEU A 285 -12.88 -7.16 -24.12
CA LEU A 285 -13.09 -6.23 -25.24
C LEU A 285 -13.97 -6.85 -26.33
N ILE A 286 -13.65 -8.07 -26.77
CA ILE A 286 -14.43 -8.81 -27.78
C ILE A 286 -15.86 -8.99 -27.28
N PHE A 287 -16.03 -9.48 -26.05
CA PHE A 287 -17.35 -9.64 -25.45
C PHE A 287 -18.12 -8.31 -25.41
N SER A 288 -17.49 -7.23 -24.94
CA SER A 288 -18.10 -5.90 -24.86
C SER A 288 -18.55 -5.40 -26.24
N TYR A 289 -17.76 -5.63 -27.27
CA TYR A 289 -18.13 -5.24 -28.65
C TYR A 289 -19.27 -6.09 -29.22
N MET A 290 -19.28 -7.40 -28.95
CA MET A 290 -20.30 -8.32 -29.46
C MET A 290 -21.64 -8.21 -28.71
N LYS A 291 -21.60 -7.86 -27.41
CA LYS A 291 -22.82 -7.75 -26.60
C LYS A 291 -23.71 -6.62 -27.11
N LYS A 292 -24.95 -6.97 -27.47
CA LYS A 292 -26.00 -6.02 -27.83
C LYS A 292 -27.07 -6.01 -26.76
N PHE A 293 -27.73 -4.88 -26.59
CA PHE A 293 -28.86 -4.70 -25.68
C PHE A 293 -30.09 -4.36 -26.48
N ASN A 294 -31.19 -5.00 -26.16
CA ASN A 294 -32.50 -4.62 -26.70
C ASN A 294 -32.91 -3.35 -25.96
N GLY A 295 -33.04 -2.23 -26.68
CA GLY A 295 -33.04 -0.85 -26.15
C GLY A 295 -34.02 -0.47 -25.04
N GLU A 296 -34.87 -1.38 -24.58
CA GLU A 296 -35.90 -1.13 -23.56
C GLU A 296 -35.44 -1.43 -22.11
N ASP A 297 -34.50 -2.35 -21.88
CA ASP A 297 -34.07 -2.72 -20.53
C ASP A 297 -32.73 -2.05 -20.14
N LYS A 298 -32.82 -0.81 -19.64
CA LYS A 298 -31.67 -0.10 -19.04
C LYS A 298 -31.08 -0.84 -17.83
N THR A 299 -31.87 -1.68 -17.16
CA THR A 299 -31.45 -2.43 -15.98
C THR A 299 -30.45 -3.53 -16.35
N GLU A 300 -30.69 -4.25 -17.45
CA GLU A 300 -29.74 -5.24 -17.97
C GLU A 300 -28.40 -4.56 -18.33
N PHE A 301 -28.48 -3.43 -19.03
CA PHE A 301 -27.29 -2.68 -19.38
C PHE A 301 -26.47 -2.27 -18.13
N PHE A 302 -27.10 -1.73 -17.10
CA PHE A 302 -26.44 -1.32 -15.86
C PHE A 302 -25.77 -2.50 -15.13
N ARG A 303 -26.39 -3.68 -15.11
CA ARG A 303 -25.82 -4.90 -14.53
C ARG A 303 -24.54 -5.31 -15.25
N TRP A 304 -24.55 -5.30 -16.57
CA TRP A 304 -23.38 -5.66 -17.37
C TRP A 304 -22.24 -4.64 -17.21
N VAL A 305 -22.54 -3.35 -17.15
CA VAL A 305 -21.52 -2.31 -16.89
C VAL A 305 -20.80 -2.56 -15.57
N ILE A 306 -21.55 -2.73 -14.48
CA ILE A 306 -20.98 -2.98 -13.15
C ILE A 306 -20.19 -4.31 -13.14
N TYR A 307 -20.72 -5.33 -13.81
CA TYR A 307 -20.05 -6.62 -13.91
C TYR A 307 -18.73 -6.55 -14.68
N ILE A 308 -18.71 -5.91 -15.84
CA ILE A 308 -17.49 -5.72 -16.63
C ILE A 308 -16.43 -4.99 -15.83
N CYS A 309 -16.79 -3.93 -15.10
CA CYS A 309 -15.85 -3.23 -14.23
C CYS A 309 -15.27 -4.15 -13.12
N ASN A 310 -16.10 -5.05 -12.54
CA ASN A 310 -15.61 -6.05 -11.58
C ASN A 310 -14.68 -7.08 -12.23
N VAL A 311 -14.98 -7.53 -13.44
CA VAL A 311 -14.12 -8.47 -14.18
C VAL A 311 -12.78 -7.81 -14.54
N VAL A 312 -12.79 -6.55 -15.00
CA VAL A 312 -11.58 -5.80 -15.28
C VAL A 312 -10.74 -5.63 -14.01
N ALA A 313 -11.37 -5.34 -12.87
CA ALA A 313 -10.67 -5.26 -11.59
C ALA A 313 -10.04 -6.62 -11.19
N PHE A 314 -10.77 -7.73 -11.37
CA PHE A 314 -10.23 -9.07 -11.14
C PHE A 314 -9.03 -9.35 -12.06
N LEU A 315 -9.14 -9.09 -13.36
CA LEU A 315 -8.04 -9.33 -14.30
C LEU A 315 -6.81 -8.49 -13.94
N THR A 316 -7.03 -7.22 -13.58
CA THR A 316 -5.94 -6.30 -13.23
C THR A 316 -5.22 -6.74 -11.96
N PHE A 317 -5.94 -7.02 -10.87
CA PHE A 317 -5.34 -7.28 -9.56
C PHE A 317 -5.18 -8.77 -9.24
N GLY A 318 -5.77 -9.66 -10.01
CA GLY A 318 -5.56 -11.10 -9.90
C GLY A 318 -4.32 -11.60 -10.65
N PHE A 319 -3.97 -10.97 -11.77
CA PHE A 319 -2.86 -11.43 -12.62
C PHE A 319 -1.66 -10.48 -12.68
N SER A 320 -1.69 -9.37 -11.95
CA SER A 320 -0.56 -8.47 -11.87
C SER A 320 0.01 -8.37 -10.46
N MET A 321 1.27 -8.00 -10.36
CA MET A 321 1.80 -7.51 -9.10
C MET A 321 1.33 -6.06 -8.90
N TRP A 322 0.79 -5.76 -7.72
CA TRP A 322 0.21 -4.47 -7.40
C TRP A 322 0.83 -3.87 -6.14
N HIS A 323 0.81 -2.55 -6.04
CA HIS A 323 1.10 -1.86 -4.79
C HIS A 323 -0.19 -1.70 -3.97
N PRO A 324 -0.11 -1.77 -2.62
CA PRO A 324 -1.28 -1.76 -1.74
C PRO A 324 -2.29 -0.66 -2.02
N GLN A 325 -1.82 0.56 -2.27
CA GLN A 325 -2.66 1.72 -2.53
C GLN A 325 -3.45 1.65 -3.85
N TRP A 326 -3.01 0.86 -4.85
CA TRP A 326 -3.69 0.76 -6.15
C TRP A 326 -5.04 0.05 -6.08
N LEU A 327 -5.27 -0.75 -5.05
CA LEU A 327 -6.51 -1.53 -4.91
C LEU A 327 -7.77 -0.67 -4.75
N ILE A 328 -7.64 0.63 -4.49
CA ILE A 328 -8.77 1.57 -4.47
C ILE A 328 -9.54 1.56 -5.80
N PHE A 329 -8.89 1.24 -6.93
CA PHE A 329 -9.53 1.21 -8.25
C PHE A 329 -10.67 0.21 -8.35
N MET A 330 -10.63 -0.89 -7.60
CA MET A 330 -11.72 -1.87 -7.61
C MET A 330 -12.83 -1.55 -6.61
N ALA A 331 -12.56 -0.75 -5.58
CA ALA A 331 -13.45 -0.54 -4.45
C ALA A 331 -14.87 -0.07 -4.79
N PRO A 332 -15.09 0.95 -5.66
CA PRO A 332 -16.44 1.38 -5.98
C PRO A 332 -17.23 0.31 -6.75
N PHE A 333 -16.58 -0.45 -7.61
CA PHE A 333 -17.22 -1.52 -8.37
C PHE A 333 -17.50 -2.76 -7.52
N LEU A 334 -16.62 -3.06 -6.54
CA LEU A 334 -16.89 -4.08 -5.53
C LEU A 334 -18.14 -3.73 -4.72
N ALA A 335 -18.26 -2.48 -4.25
CA ALA A 335 -19.42 -2.01 -3.49
C ALA A 335 -20.71 -2.04 -4.34
N MET A 336 -20.67 -1.52 -5.57
CA MET A 336 -21.81 -1.57 -6.49
C MET A 336 -22.22 -3.02 -6.81
N GLY A 337 -21.25 -3.87 -7.16
CA GLY A 337 -21.50 -5.27 -7.47
C GLY A 337 -22.06 -6.06 -6.29
N ALA A 338 -21.65 -5.75 -5.06
CA ALA A 338 -22.22 -6.34 -3.86
C ALA A 338 -23.67 -5.88 -3.63
N VAL A 339 -23.94 -4.58 -3.70
CA VAL A 339 -25.26 -4.00 -3.38
C VAL A 339 -26.34 -4.43 -4.37
N ILE A 340 -25.99 -4.69 -5.64
CA ILE A 340 -26.99 -5.20 -6.63
C ILE A 340 -27.12 -6.73 -6.61
N ASN A 341 -26.33 -7.45 -5.84
CA ASN A 341 -26.35 -8.91 -5.82
C ASN A 341 -27.35 -9.46 -4.81
N LYS A 342 -27.97 -10.60 -5.14
CA LYS A 342 -28.88 -11.33 -4.23
C LYS A 342 -28.19 -11.71 -2.91
N ASN A 343 -26.89 -11.95 -2.95
CA ASN A 343 -26.06 -12.35 -1.81
C ASN A 343 -25.17 -11.20 -1.31
N ALA A 344 -25.62 -9.96 -1.30
CA ALA A 344 -24.85 -8.78 -0.90
C ALA A 344 -24.11 -8.98 0.43
N ARG A 345 -24.76 -9.62 1.41
CA ARG A 345 -24.18 -9.93 2.71
C ARG A 345 -22.92 -10.79 2.63
N LEU A 346 -22.91 -11.80 1.77
CA LEU A 346 -21.74 -12.65 1.54
C LEU A 346 -20.57 -11.84 1.00
N PHE A 347 -20.79 -10.94 0.03
CA PHE A 347 -19.71 -10.13 -0.54
C PHE A 347 -19.11 -9.16 0.47
N PHE A 348 -19.91 -8.61 1.39
CA PHE A 348 -19.37 -7.78 2.46
C PHE A 348 -18.52 -8.58 3.47
N ILE A 349 -18.85 -9.86 3.70
CA ILE A 349 -18.01 -10.77 4.47
C ILE A 349 -16.70 -11.06 3.72
N LEU A 350 -16.79 -11.38 2.43
CA LEU A 350 -15.62 -11.64 1.59
C LEU A 350 -14.68 -10.42 1.52
N ASP A 351 -15.22 -9.20 1.44
CA ASP A 351 -14.42 -7.97 1.50
C ASP A 351 -13.66 -7.86 2.84
N THR A 352 -14.26 -8.28 3.95
CA THR A 352 -13.61 -8.28 5.28
C THR A 352 -12.47 -9.29 5.34
N VAL A 353 -12.70 -10.52 4.81
CA VAL A 353 -11.67 -11.56 4.72
C VAL A 353 -10.55 -11.13 3.79
N MET A 354 -10.90 -10.53 2.65
CA MET A 354 -9.92 -9.99 1.70
C MET A 354 -9.05 -8.89 2.33
N PHE A 355 -9.62 -8.06 3.20
CA PHE A 355 -8.86 -7.06 3.93
C PHE A 355 -7.86 -7.68 4.92
N LEU A 356 -8.24 -8.73 5.64
CA LEU A 356 -7.30 -9.45 6.51
C LEU A 356 -6.11 -10.02 5.71
N VAL A 357 -6.40 -10.68 4.58
CA VAL A 357 -5.36 -11.20 3.68
C VAL A 357 -4.48 -10.06 3.15
N PHE A 358 -5.08 -8.95 2.76
CA PHE A 358 -4.39 -7.74 2.32
C PHE A 358 -3.45 -7.17 3.39
N VAL A 359 -3.91 -7.05 4.64
CA VAL A 359 -3.07 -6.58 5.76
C VAL A 359 -1.87 -7.50 5.96
N LEU A 360 -2.10 -8.83 5.99
CA LEU A 360 -1.01 -9.79 6.13
C LEU A 360 0.00 -9.71 4.97
N LEU A 361 -0.48 -9.46 3.74
CA LEU A 361 0.40 -9.20 2.60
C LEU A 361 1.21 -7.91 2.79
N CYS A 362 0.57 -6.81 3.22
CA CYS A 362 1.25 -5.53 3.43
C CYS A 362 2.40 -5.67 4.43
N VAL A 363 2.12 -6.20 5.61
CA VAL A 363 3.12 -6.29 6.69
C VAL A 363 4.25 -7.29 6.41
N ASN A 364 4.05 -8.25 5.51
CA ASN A 364 5.09 -9.22 5.13
C ASN A 364 5.93 -8.78 3.92
N LEU A 365 5.32 -8.14 2.90
CA LEU A 365 6.01 -7.78 1.66
C LEU A 365 6.56 -6.36 1.64
N TRP A 366 5.89 -5.43 2.32
CA TRP A 366 6.29 -4.01 2.37
C TRP A 366 6.62 -3.60 3.80
N ARG A 367 7.33 -4.48 4.51
CA ARG A 367 7.79 -4.27 5.87
C ARG A 367 8.68 -3.03 5.96
N GLY A 368 8.47 -2.22 7.00
CA GLY A 368 9.16 -0.94 7.18
C GLY A 368 8.63 0.19 6.31
N SER A 369 7.58 -0.07 5.50
CA SER A 369 6.98 0.91 4.59
C SER A 369 5.45 0.92 4.66
N VAL A 370 4.81 -0.26 4.56
CA VAL A 370 3.34 -0.39 4.59
C VAL A 370 2.93 -1.32 5.73
N ASP A 371 3.26 -0.93 6.92
CA ASP A 371 2.98 -1.62 8.18
C ASP A 371 2.81 -0.58 9.31
N GLU A 372 3.17 -0.90 10.55
CA GLU A 372 3.14 0.02 11.69
C GLU A 372 4.00 1.28 11.49
N HIS A 373 4.98 1.25 10.58
CA HIS A 373 5.82 2.42 10.24
C HIS A 373 5.03 3.55 9.55
N LEU A 374 3.81 3.28 9.07
CA LEU A 374 2.91 4.36 8.62
C LEU A 374 2.53 5.35 9.75
N LEU A 375 2.72 4.98 11.02
CA LEU A 375 2.59 5.89 12.17
C LEU A 375 3.77 6.88 12.28
N GLU A 376 4.91 6.57 11.66
CA GLU A 376 6.17 7.34 11.75
C GLU A 376 6.04 8.80 11.29
N LYS A 377 5.20 9.04 10.28
CA LYS A 377 5.02 10.38 9.69
C LYS A 377 3.73 11.06 10.17
N GLY A 378 2.90 10.35 10.95
CA GLY A 378 1.67 10.84 11.54
C GLY A 378 1.86 11.57 12.86
N PHE A 379 0.78 11.72 13.62
CA PHE A 379 0.75 12.47 14.89
C PHE A 379 1.72 11.93 15.93
N LEU A 380 1.91 10.61 16.00
CA LEU A 380 2.83 10.01 17.00
C LEU A 380 4.28 10.37 16.78
N SER A 381 4.69 10.79 15.57
CA SER A 381 6.07 11.21 15.31
C SER A 381 6.53 12.42 16.15
N ASN A 382 5.59 13.17 16.71
CA ASN A 382 5.92 14.27 17.60
C ASN A 382 6.39 13.82 19.00
N PHE A 383 6.12 12.59 19.40
CA PHE A 383 6.36 12.07 20.75
C PHE A 383 7.20 10.80 20.78
N PHE A 384 7.33 10.10 19.65
CA PHE A 384 7.90 8.77 19.56
C PHE A 384 8.96 8.69 18.46
N ASN A 385 10.17 8.23 18.80
CA ASN A 385 11.23 7.97 17.83
C ASN A 385 11.11 6.55 17.29
N PHE A 386 10.53 6.40 16.11
CA PHE A 386 10.32 5.11 15.45
C PHE A 386 11.62 4.39 15.09
N ASP A 387 12.67 5.13 14.75
CA ASP A 387 13.95 4.54 14.36
C ASP A 387 14.65 3.79 15.49
N SER A 388 14.54 4.28 16.71
CA SER A 388 15.19 3.67 17.87
C SER A 388 14.25 2.85 18.74
N ASN A 389 12.98 3.22 18.82
CA ASN A 389 12.07 2.72 19.84
C ASN A 389 11.04 1.73 19.34
N LEU A 390 10.76 1.64 18.02
CA LEU A 390 9.86 0.64 17.48
C LEU A 390 10.57 -0.71 17.33
N ILE A 391 10.45 -1.54 18.36
CA ILE A 391 11.17 -2.82 18.49
C ILE A 391 10.35 -3.97 17.92
N TYR A 392 9.05 -3.97 18.21
CA TYR A 392 8.13 -5.01 17.78
C TYR A 392 7.37 -4.58 16.53
N SER A 393 7.17 -5.53 15.63
CA SER A 393 6.38 -5.36 14.42
C SER A 393 5.19 -6.32 14.41
N ILE A 394 4.19 -6.04 13.59
CA ILE A 394 3.01 -6.91 13.44
C ILE A 394 3.43 -8.33 13.04
N THR A 395 4.50 -8.48 12.27
CA THR A 395 5.01 -9.80 11.86
C THR A 395 5.56 -10.62 13.02
N ASP A 396 5.95 -10.02 14.13
CA ASP A 396 6.40 -10.76 15.33
C ASP A 396 5.25 -11.51 16.00
N PHE A 397 4.01 -11.08 15.74
CA PHE A 397 2.78 -11.67 16.23
C PHE A 397 2.00 -12.42 15.13
N SER A 398 2.52 -12.45 13.89
CA SER A 398 1.88 -13.15 12.78
C SER A 398 2.13 -14.67 12.86
N PRO A 399 1.14 -15.50 12.52
CA PRO A 399 1.28 -16.96 12.56
C PRO A 399 2.24 -17.53 11.49
N GLY A 400 2.69 -16.71 10.52
CA GLY A 400 3.58 -17.14 9.45
C GLY A 400 4.36 -15.98 8.85
N SER A 401 5.45 -16.31 8.19
CA SER A 401 6.33 -15.35 7.50
C SER A 401 7.05 -16.03 6.34
N GLY A 402 7.69 -15.22 5.49
CA GLY A 402 8.48 -15.70 4.37
C GLY A 402 7.72 -15.79 3.05
N ILE A 403 8.44 -16.22 2.00
CA ILE A 403 7.93 -16.20 0.62
C ILE A 403 6.78 -17.18 0.40
N ASP A 404 6.85 -18.37 0.99
CA ASP A 404 5.80 -19.39 0.86
C ASP A 404 4.50 -18.91 1.48
N PHE A 405 4.57 -18.27 2.65
CA PHE A 405 3.41 -17.70 3.32
C PHE A 405 2.78 -16.59 2.47
N CYS A 406 3.60 -15.69 1.89
CA CYS A 406 3.11 -14.67 0.96
C CYS A 406 2.45 -15.27 -0.27
N ASN A 407 2.99 -16.35 -0.84
CA ASN A 407 2.39 -17.04 -1.99
C ASN A 407 1.01 -17.65 -1.63
N TRP A 408 0.84 -18.18 -0.41
CA TRP A 408 -0.47 -18.64 0.06
C TRP A 408 -1.45 -17.49 0.21
N LEU A 409 -1.02 -16.38 0.78
CA LEU A 409 -1.85 -15.17 0.90
C LEU A 409 -2.26 -14.62 -0.46
N PHE A 410 -1.35 -14.58 -1.45
CA PHE A 410 -1.70 -14.21 -2.83
C PHE A 410 -2.71 -15.16 -3.45
N SER A 411 -2.57 -16.46 -3.20
CA SER A 411 -3.53 -17.46 -3.68
C SER A 411 -4.91 -17.26 -3.05
N CYS A 412 -4.98 -16.96 -1.76
CA CYS A 412 -6.22 -16.61 -1.07
C CYS A 412 -6.84 -15.32 -1.63
N PHE A 413 -6.03 -14.27 -1.85
CA PHE A 413 -6.48 -13.00 -2.42
C PHE A 413 -7.04 -13.19 -3.83
N PHE A 414 -6.33 -13.95 -4.66
CA PHE A 414 -6.77 -14.32 -6.01
C PHE A 414 -8.11 -15.08 -5.97
N ALA A 415 -8.24 -16.08 -5.10
CA ALA A 415 -9.47 -16.86 -4.97
C ALA A 415 -10.67 -15.99 -4.57
N LEU A 416 -10.48 -15.02 -3.67
CA LEU A 416 -11.52 -14.08 -3.26
C LEU A 416 -11.95 -13.15 -4.40
N LEU A 417 -10.99 -12.65 -5.19
CA LEU A 417 -11.27 -11.85 -6.38
C LEU A 417 -11.98 -12.68 -7.47
N LEU A 418 -11.55 -13.92 -7.70
CA LEU A 418 -12.17 -14.84 -8.65
C LEU A 418 -13.61 -15.16 -8.22
N ALA A 419 -13.86 -15.46 -6.95
CA ALA A 419 -15.19 -15.67 -6.41
C ALA A 419 -16.07 -14.43 -6.65
N GLY A 420 -15.51 -13.22 -6.41
CA GLY A 420 -16.17 -11.97 -6.73
C GLY A 420 -16.53 -11.83 -8.22
N ALA A 421 -15.62 -12.16 -9.12
CA ALA A 421 -15.87 -12.11 -10.56
C ALA A 421 -16.92 -13.14 -11.01
N VAL A 422 -16.88 -14.37 -10.47
CA VAL A 422 -17.84 -15.41 -10.84
C VAL A 422 -19.25 -15.12 -10.31
N PHE A 423 -19.36 -14.83 -9.00
CA PHE A 423 -20.67 -14.75 -8.33
C PHE A 423 -21.34 -13.36 -8.43
N LYS A 424 -20.64 -12.33 -8.94
CA LYS A 424 -21.26 -11.05 -9.31
C LYS A 424 -21.83 -11.03 -10.73
N HIS A 425 -21.82 -12.17 -11.44
CA HIS A 425 -22.41 -12.27 -12.78
C HIS A 425 -23.86 -11.77 -12.80
N PRO A 426 -24.33 -11.09 -13.87
CA PRO A 426 -25.66 -10.49 -13.98
C PRO A 426 -26.84 -11.40 -13.63
N LYS A 427 -26.74 -12.73 -13.86
CA LYS A 427 -27.79 -13.69 -13.46
C LYS A 427 -28.04 -13.76 -11.94
N PHE A 428 -27.08 -13.35 -11.11
CA PHE A 428 -27.20 -13.36 -9.65
C PHE A 428 -27.62 -12.00 -9.07
N THR A 429 -27.80 -10.99 -9.93
CA THR A 429 -28.22 -9.66 -9.50
C THR A 429 -29.73 -9.63 -9.19
N LEU A 430 -30.17 -8.62 -8.42
CA LEU A 430 -31.57 -8.39 -8.15
C LEU A 430 -32.32 -8.06 -9.45
N LEU A 431 -33.52 -8.60 -9.60
CA LEU A 431 -34.39 -8.30 -10.75
C LEU A 431 -34.84 -6.85 -10.76
N ASN A 432 -35.11 -6.31 -9.57
CA ASN A 432 -35.51 -4.93 -9.34
C ASN A 432 -34.49 -4.22 -8.45
N PHE A 433 -33.89 -3.13 -8.94
CA PHE A 433 -32.94 -2.34 -8.17
C PHE A 433 -33.56 -1.58 -6.99
N LYS A 434 -34.90 -1.46 -6.94
CA LYS A 434 -35.63 -0.86 -5.82
C LYS A 434 -35.84 -1.81 -4.65
N GLU A 435 -35.64 -3.13 -4.83
CA GLU A 435 -35.76 -4.08 -3.73
C GLU A 435 -34.79 -3.73 -2.60
N ASP A 436 -35.30 -3.76 -1.37
CA ASP A 436 -34.49 -3.52 -0.18
C ASP A 436 -33.54 -4.70 0.08
N LEU A 437 -32.31 -4.37 0.39
CA LEU A 437 -31.33 -5.35 0.87
C LEU A 437 -31.68 -5.75 2.29
N LYS A 438 -31.98 -7.03 2.50
CA LYS A 438 -32.25 -7.57 3.81
C LYS A 438 -30.95 -7.73 4.60
N ASP A 439 -30.92 -7.20 5.80
CA ASP A 439 -29.96 -7.56 6.86
C ASP A 439 -28.48 -7.34 6.59
N CYS A 440 -28.08 -6.23 5.94
CA CYS A 440 -26.68 -5.89 5.69
C CYS A 440 -26.03 -5.00 6.77
N GLY A 441 -26.82 -4.39 7.68
CA GLY A 441 -26.31 -3.41 8.63
C GLY A 441 -25.22 -3.96 9.56
N LEU A 442 -25.45 -5.13 10.17
CA LEU A 442 -24.48 -5.77 11.05
C LEU A 442 -23.15 -6.07 10.34
N VAL A 443 -23.23 -6.64 9.13
CA VAL A 443 -22.03 -7.01 8.36
C VAL A 443 -21.22 -5.78 7.95
N LEU A 444 -21.88 -4.67 7.63
CA LEU A 444 -21.20 -3.40 7.33
C LEU A 444 -20.51 -2.81 8.58
N ARG A 445 -21.09 -2.99 9.76
CA ARG A 445 -20.45 -2.62 11.04
C ARG A 445 -19.23 -3.49 11.33
N VAL A 446 -19.35 -4.82 11.14
CA VAL A 446 -18.21 -5.75 11.28
C VAL A 446 -17.10 -5.38 10.30
N ARG A 447 -17.44 -5.07 9.05
CA ARG A 447 -16.48 -4.63 8.05
C ARG A 447 -15.76 -3.32 8.45
N MET A 448 -16.48 -2.35 8.98
CA MET A 448 -15.90 -1.12 9.52
C MET A 448 -15.03 -1.41 10.75
N ALA A 449 -15.49 -2.26 11.66
CA ALA A 449 -14.71 -2.67 12.83
C ALA A 449 -13.43 -3.44 12.44
N SER A 450 -13.39 -4.12 11.29
CA SER A 450 -12.21 -4.83 10.82
C SER A 450 -11.03 -3.89 10.56
N ILE A 451 -11.26 -2.62 10.21
CA ILE A 451 -10.22 -1.60 10.05
C ILE A 451 -9.52 -1.36 11.40
N VAL A 452 -10.31 -1.27 12.48
CA VAL A 452 -9.77 -1.10 13.83
C VAL A 452 -9.04 -2.37 14.28
N LEU A 453 -9.67 -3.54 14.08
CA LEU A 453 -9.19 -4.82 14.59
C LEU A 453 -7.93 -5.32 13.85
N PHE A 454 -7.89 -5.18 12.52
CA PHE A 454 -6.81 -5.76 11.72
C PHE A 454 -5.71 -4.77 11.36
N TRP A 455 -5.95 -3.47 11.52
CA TRP A 455 -4.94 -2.45 11.22
C TRP A 455 -4.60 -1.57 12.41
N ILE A 456 -5.55 -0.78 12.91
CA ILE A 456 -5.27 0.24 13.95
C ILE A 456 -4.74 -0.42 15.22
N PHE A 457 -5.45 -1.41 15.73
CA PHE A 457 -5.08 -2.08 16.98
C PHE A 457 -3.71 -2.77 16.90
N PRO A 458 -3.38 -3.59 15.88
CA PRO A 458 -2.05 -4.19 15.76
C PRO A 458 -0.93 -3.15 15.69
N CYS A 459 -1.10 -2.07 14.90
CA CYS A 459 -0.09 -1.00 14.81
C CYS A 459 0.15 -0.33 16.17
N LEU A 460 -0.92 0.06 16.87
CA LEU A 460 -0.80 0.69 18.19
C LEU A 460 -0.28 -0.28 19.24
N PHE A 461 -0.63 -1.56 19.15
CA PHE A 461 -0.13 -2.60 20.03
C PHE A 461 1.38 -2.75 19.90
N CYS A 462 1.93 -2.75 18.68
CA CYS A 462 3.38 -2.78 18.46
C CYS A 462 4.09 -1.59 19.11
N VAL A 463 3.53 -0.38 18.96
CA VAL A 463 4.08 0.82 19.62
C VAL A 463 4.02 0.69 21.14
N PHE A 464 2.86 0.29 21.68
CA PHE A 464 2.68 0.12 23.13
C PHE A 464 3.66 -0.89 23.73
N VAL A 465 3.79 -2.08 23.13
CA VAL A 465 4.72 -3.11 23.61
C VAL A 465 6.17 -2.64 23.49
N SER A 466 6.51 -1.93 22.40
CA SER A 466 7.86 -1.38 22.20
C SER A 466 8.22 -0.37 23.29
N VAL A 467 7.33 0.57 23.58
CA VAL A 467 7.53 1.57 24.66
C VAL A 467 7.63 0.90 26.03
N SER A 468 6.75 -0.07 26.29
CA SER A 468 6.69 -0.75 27.60
C SER A 468 7.91 -1.65 27.87
N SER A 469 8.65 -2.07 26.83
CA SER A 469 9.81 -2.95 26.99
C SER A 469 11.02 -2.27 27.64
N GLY A 470 11.12 -0.94 27.55
CA GLY A 470 12.30 -0.17 27.99
C GLY A 470 13.56 -0.40 27.16
N ASN A 471 13.46 -1.15 26.07
CA ASN A 471 14.56 -1.43 25.15
C ASN A 471 14.57 -0.45 23.98
N SER A 472 15.72 -0.32 23.32
CA SER A 472 15.86 0.54 22.14
C SER A 472 16.96 0.03 21.22
N PHE A 473 16.79 0.22 19.90
CA PHE A 473 17.89 0.00 18.97
C PHE A 473 18.92 1.11 19.09
N PHE A 474 20.17 0.75 19.27
CA PHE A 474 21.30 1.68 19.17
C PHE A 474 22.09 1.50 17.87
N ILE A 475 21.95 0.35 17.19
CA ILE A 475 22.37 0.15 15.81
C ILE A 475 21.16 -0.29 15.01
N LYS A 476 20.84 0.40 13.93
CA LYS A 476 19.74 0.07 13.02
C LYS A 476 20.18 0.27 11.57
N ASN A 477 20.62 -0.79 10.95
CA ASN A 477 21.12 -0.85 9.59
C ASN A 477 20.28 -1.74 8.66
N THR A 478 19.31 -2.49 9.20
CA THR A 478 18.46 -3.32 8.35
C THR A 478 17.56 -2.43 7.50
N ASN A 479 17.75 -2.52 6.19
CA ASN A 479 16.88 -1.86 5.23
C ASN A 479 15.99 -2.93 4.58
N TYR A 480 14.70 -2.92 4.87
CA TYR A 480 13.74 -3.90 4.38
C TYR A 480 13.44 -3.76 2.88
N VAL A 481 13.84 -2.65 2.26
CA VAL A 481 13.42 -2.31 0.89
C VAL A 481 14.52 -2.50 -0.16
N ALA A 482 15.80 -2.33 0.20
CA ALA A 482 16.91 -2.49 -0.74
C ALA A 482 18.20 -2.91 -0.05
N SER A 483 18.79 -4.02 -0.49
CA SER A 483 20.17 -4.32 -0.15
C SER A 483 21.11 -3.60 -1.15
N ASN A 484 22.12 -2.91 -0.63
CA ASN A 484 23.20 -2.34 -1.45
C ASN A 484 24.23 -3.40 -1.86
N GLY A 485 23.77 -4.63 -2.09
CA GLY A 485 24.59 -5.79 -2.35
C GLY A 485 24.81 -6.66 -1.11
N SER A 486 25.73 -7.61 -1.19
CA SER A 486 26.11 -8.51 -0.10
C SER A 486 27.61 -8.55 0.11
N VAL A 487 28.05 -9.09 1.25
CA VAL A 487 29.47 -9.28 1.55
C VAL A 487 30.10 -10.44 0.77
N GLY A 488 29.31 -11.13 -0.06
CA GLY A 488 29.69 -12.34 -0.75
C GLY A 488 29.32 -13.60 0.02
N LEU A 489 29.58 -14.74 -0.59
CA LEU A 489 29.19 -16.05 -0.03
C LEU A 489 29.87 -16.31 1.31
N LEU A 490 29.09 -16.70 2.32
CA LEU A 490 29.62 -17.17 3.60
C LEU A 490 30.15 -18.59 3.46
N THR A 491 31.41 -18.80 3.81
CA THR A 491 32.09 -20.11 3.75
C THR A 491 32.87 -20.35 5.03
N LYS A 492 33.30 -21.59 5.30
CA LYS A 492 34.14 -21.91 6.47
C LYS A 492 35.47 -21.14 6.52
N LYS A 493 35.99 -20.76 5.36
CA LYS A 493 37.27 -20.07 5.22
C LYS A 493 37.11 -18.55 5.31
N ARG A 494 35.88 -18.04 5.34
CA ARG A 494 35.60 -16.63 5.29
C ARG A 494 35.05 -16.10 6.60
N ASP A 495 35.79 -15.20 7.21
CA ASP A 495 35.38 -14.52 8.44
C ASP A 495 34.72 -13.18 8.12
N VAL A 496 33.51 -12.98 8.63
CA VAL A 496 32.74 -11.76 8.44
C VAL A 496 32.37 -11.21 9.81
N SER A 497 32.64 -9.93 10.07
CA SER A 497 32.34 -9.29 11.34
C SER A 497 31.86 -7.86 11.18
N GLN A 498 31.14 -7.37 12.20
CA GLN A 498 30.77 -5.98 12.38
C GLN A 498 31.33 -5.47 13.70
N VAL A 499 32.17 -4.45 13.63
CA VAL A 499 32.71 -3.75 14.80
C VAL A 499 31.75 -2.61 15.16
N PHE A 500 31.54 -2.40 16.46
CA PHE A 500 30.72 -1.31 16.98
C PHE A 500 31.22 -0.85 18.36
N THR A 501 30.95 0.41 18.68
CA THR A 501 31.20 1.00 19.98
C THR A 501 29.87 1.14 20.72
N VAL A 502 29.83 0.73 21.98
CA VAL A 502 28.64 0.84 22.83
C VAL A 502 28.43 2.29 23.25
N PRO A 503 27.27 2.92 22.96
CA PRO A 503 26.98 4.29 23.37
C PRO A 503 26.74 4.40 24.88
N GLU A 504 26.75 5.64 25.37
CA GLU A 504 26.37 5.93 26.76
C GLU A 504 24.95 5.43 27.06
N ASN A 505 24.74 4.91 28.26
CA ASN A 505 23.46 4.40 28.78
C ASN A 505 22.99 3.03 28.23
N ILE A 506 23.83 2.25 27.55
CA ILE A 506 23.56 0.85 27.23
C ILE A 506 24.40 -0.05 28.16
N ASN A 507 23.76 -1.00 28.85
CA ASN A 507 24.42 -1.94 29.74
C ASN A 507 24.33 -3.42 29.32
N SER A 508 23.41 -3.76 28.44
CA SER A 508 23.28 -5.11 27.91
C SER A 508 22.80 -5.14 26.47
N LEU A 509 23.15 -6.22 25.77
CA LEU A 509 22.65 -6.53 24.42
C LEU A 509 21.57 -7.60 24.55
N GLU A 510 20.38 -7.31 23.99
CA GLU A 510 19.20 -8.15 24.14
C GLU A 510 18.90 -8.98 22.89
N GLU A 511 19.03 -8.37 21.70
CA GLU A 511 18.69 -9.00 20.43
C GLU A 511 19.58 -8.48 19.29
N LEU A 512 19.95 -9.37 18.38
CA LEU A 512 20.60 -9.06 17.11
C LEU A 512 19.63 -9.41 15.98
N ARG A 513 19.50 -8.54 15.00
CA ARG A 513 18.75 -8.80 13.75
C ARG A 513 19.69 -8.70 12.58
N VAL A 514 19.65 -9.68 11.67
CA VAL A 514 20.55 -9.74 10.52
C VAL A 514 19.75 -10.01 9.23
N SER A 515 19.99 -9.21 8.22
CA SER A 515 19.40 -9.42 6.88
C SER A 515 20.29 -10.36 6.07
N PHE A 516 19.85 -11.59 5.93
CA PHE A 516 20.49 -12.58 5.07
C PHE A 516 19.90 -12.55 3.65
N ASN A 517 20.70 -12.98 2.68
CA ASN A 517 20.23 -13.35 1.36
C ASN A 517 20.48 -14.86 1.17
N THR A 518 19.41 -15.61 1.00
CA THR A 518 19.43 -17.07 0.87
C THR A 518 19.37 -17.54 -0.58
N ALA A 519 19.43 -16.62 -1.56
CA ALA A 519 19.20 -16.88 -2.98
C ALA A 519 17.84 -17.58 -3.27
N ASN A 520 16.82 -17.30 -2.45
CA ASN A 520 15.46 -17.90 -2.53
C ASN A 520 15.45 -19.44 -2.40
N ARG A 521 16.39 -20.01 -1.66
CA ARG A 521 16.45 -21.45 -1.40
C ARG A 521 16.72 -21.74 0.08
N LYS A 522 16.48 -22.96 0.52
CA LYS A 522 16.88 -23.44 1.83
C LYS A 522 18.35 -23.83 1.78
N ASN A 523 19.14 -23.25 2.67
CA ASN A 523 20.54 -23.60 2.86
C ASN A 523 20.61 -24.48 4.11
N ASP A 524 21.09 -25.70 3.98
CA ASP A 524 21.16 -26.68 5.07
C ASP A 524 22.59 -26.70 5.64
N CYS A 525 22.92 -25.64 6.37
CA CYS A 525 24.21 -25.43 7.01
C CYS A 525 24.01 -24.84 8.40
N SER A 526 25.09 -24.76 9.19
CA SER A 526 25.11 -24.11 10.49
C SER A 526 26.06 -22.92 10.50
N ILE A 527 25.61 -21.82 11.13
CA ILE A 527 26.40 -20.61 11.33
C ILE A 527 26.59 -20.37 12.82
N ARG A 528 27.82 -20.05 13.23
CA ARG A 528 28.14 -19.58 14.58
C ARG A 528 28.13 -18.06 14.59
N ILE A 529 27.40 -17.49 15.54
CA ILE A 529 27.36 -16.06 15.84
C ILE A 529 28.01 -15.85 17.19
N SER A 530 29.04 -14.98 17.24
CA SER A 530 29.74 -14.68 18.50
C SER A 530 29.91 -13.19 18.69
N ILE A 531 29.92 -12.73 19.96
CA ILE A 531 30.21 -11.37 20.36
C ILE A 531 31.52 -11.39 21.16
N VAL A 532 32.49 -10.59 20.72
CA VAL A 532 33.82 -10.53 21.32
C VAL A 532 34.11 -9.11 21.81
N ASP A 533 34.58 -8.99 23.03
CA ASP A 533 35.16 -7.76 23.58
C ASP A 533 36.57 -7.60 22.94
N LEU A 534 36.76 -6.55 22.17
CA LEU A 534 38.00 -6.33 21.42
C LEU A 534 39.15 -5.79 22.31
N ASP A 535 38.83 -5.24 23.48
CA ASP A 535 39.85 -4.72 24.42
C ASP A 535 40.41 -5.87 25.27
N GLU A 536 39.59 -6.87 25.60
CA GLU A 536 39.99 -8.01 26.45
C GLU A 536 40.22 -9.30 25.64
N ASP A 537 39.96 -9.30 24.33
CA ASP A 537 39.96 -10.48 23.44
C ASP A 537 39.12 -11.64 24.00
N LYS A 538 37.97 -11.29 24.58
CA LYS A 538 37.10 -12.24 25.29
C LYS A 538 35.79 -12.43 24.58
N THR A 539 35.45 -13.69 24.29
CA THR A 539 34.12 -14.06 23.77
C THR A 539 33.09 -13.96 24.91
N LEU A 540 32.10 -13.10 24.72
CA LEU A 540 31.00 -12.85 25.66
C LEU A 540 29.76 -13.70 25.34
N PHE A 541 29.59 -14.04 24.06
CA PHE A 541 28.46 -14.80 23.55
C PHE A 541 28.92 -15.65 22.37
N SER A 542 28.42 -16.88 22.26
CA SER A 542 28.68 -17.74 21.10
C SER A 542 27.60 -18.81 21.01
N GLU A 543 26.82 -18.80 19.92
CA GLU A 543 25.79 -19.81 19.64
C GLU A 543 25.78 -20.21 18.17
N GLU A 544 25.30 -21.42 17.91
CA GLU A 544 25.16 -21.98 16.57
C GLU A 544 23.70 -22.03 16.14
N TYR A 545 23.43 -21.69 14.88
CA TYR A 545 22.09 -21.61 14.32
C TYR A 545 22.00 -22.30 12.96
N GLU A 546 20.90 -23.04 12.76
CA GLU A 546 20.61 -23.70 11.50
C GLU A 546 20.09 -22.71 10.46
N THR A 547 20.73 -22.65 9.30
CA THR A 547 20.48 -21.62 8.28
C THR A 547 19.24 -21.89 7.43
N TYR A 548 18.68 -23.09 7.45
CA TYR A 548 17.44 -23.39 6.71
C TYR A 548 16.22 -22.60 7.20
N LYS A 549 16.30 -22.01 8.40
CA LYS A 549 15.27 -21.14 8.99
C LYS A 549 15.35 -19.69 8.51
N PHE A 550 16.43 -19.32 7.83
CA PHE A 550 16.64 -17.93 7.40
C PHE A 550 15.85 -17.64 6.11
N ASN A 551 15.52 -16.37 5.91
CA ASN A 551 14.82 -15.93 4.69
C ASN A 551 15.34 -14.57 4.18
N ASN A 552 14.97 -14.21 2.94
CA ASN A 552 15.42 -12.98 2.29
C ASN A 552 14.59 -11.73 2.64
N ILE A 553 13.41 -11.90 3.22
CA ILE A 553 12.42 -10.84 3.34
C ILE A 553 12.49 -10.20 4.71
N ILE A 554 12.63 -11.02 5.75
CA ILE A 554 12.58 -10.59 7.14
C ILE A 554 13.95 -10.83 7.76
N PRO A 555 14.56 -9.82 8.44
CA PRO A 555 15.79 -10.04 9.19
C PRO A 555 15.61 -11.16 10.22
N THR A 556 16.57 -12.07 10.27
CA THR A 556 16.58 -13.14 11.25
C THR A 556 16.95 -12.58 12.62
N LYS A 557 16.20 -12.96 13.66
CA LYS A 557 16.37 -12.50 15.03
C LYS A 557 17.13 -13.53 15.85
N PHE A 558 18.12 -13.05 16.59
CA PHE A 558 18.93 -13.86 17.52
C PHE A 558 18.85 -13.24 18.91
N LYS A 559 18.44 -14.01 19.90
CA LYS A 559 18.40 -13.57 21.30
C LYS A 559 19.82 -13.60 21.88
N LEU A 560 20.25 -12.50 22.48
CA LEU A 560 21.58 -12.36 23.07
C LEU A 560 21.58 -12.56 24.60
N HIS A 561 20.41 -12.81 25.19
CA HIS A 561 20.22 -13.14 26.60
C HIS A 561 20.84 -12.15 27.59
N GLY A 562 20.84 -10.86 27.26
CA GLY A 562 21.35 -9.80 28.13
C GLY A 562 22.88 -9.81 28.28
N VAL A 563 23.61 -10.01 27.18
CA VAL A 563 25.08 -9.91 27.19
C VAL A 563 25.52 -8.56 27.76
N ARG A 564 26.21 -8.54 28.87
CA ARG A 564 26.70 -7.33 29.52
C ARG A 564 27.77 -6.65 28.68
N VAL A 565 27.63 -5.34 28.50
CA VAL A 565 28.57 -4.49 27.77
C VAL A 565 28.84 -3.20 28.53
N PHE A 566 29.93 -2.50 28.21
CA PHE A 566 30.36 -1.29 28.89
C PHE A 566 30.45 -0.11 27.91
N ASN A 567 30.07 1.06 28.37
CA ASN A 567 30.10 2.30 27.59
C ASN A 567 31.49 2.61 27.04
N GLY A 568 31.53 3.03 25.77
CA GLY A 568 32.76 3.44 25.10
C GLY A 568 33.67 2.29 24.66
N LYS A 569 33.43 1.05 25.14
CA LYS A 569 34.18 -0.14 24.70
C LYS A 569 33.76 -0.58 23.31
N LYS A 570 34.69 -1.23 22.61
CA LYS A 570 34.53 -1.78 21.28
C LYS A 570 34.28 -3.28 21.31
N TYR A 571 33.27 -3.70 20.57
CA TYR A 571 32.89 -5.08 20.43
C TYR A 571 32.79 -5.47 18.93
N SER A 572 32.93 -6.77 18.67
CA SER A 572 32.76 -7.34 17.35
C SER A 572 31.67 -8.41 17.39
N ILE A 573 30.76 -8.37 16.41
CA ILE A 573 29.86 -9.49 16.12
C ILE A 573 30.47 -10.24 14.95
N ASN A 574 30.76 -11.52 15.17
CA ASN A 574 31.41 -12.38 14.18
C ASN A 574 30.42 -13.43 13.67
N PHE A 575 30.47 -13.68 12.37
CA PHE A 575 29.68 -14.67 11.64
C PHE A 575 30.61 -15.68 10.98
N LYS A 576 30.54 -16.95 11.40
CA LYS A 576 31.40 -18.02 10.88
C LYS A 576 30.58 -19.26 10.58
N MET A 577 30.72 -19.79 9.35
CA MET A 577 30.10 -21.07 9.00
C MET A 577 30.78 -22.20 9.74
N VAL A 578 30.01 -23.08 10.36
CA VAL A 578 30.49 -24.26 11.09
C VAL A 578 30.66 -25.43 10.13
N ASP A 579 29.70 -25.63 9.26
CA ASP A 579 29.69 -26.62 8.20
C ASP A 579 29.38 -25.95 6.86
N GLU A 580 29.62 -26.64 5.76
CA GLU A 580 29.45 -26.10 4.43
C GLU A 580 28.99 -27.20 3.47
N GLU A 581 27.81 -27.02 2.88
CA GLU A 581 27.35 -27.85 1.77
C GLU A 581 27.81 -27.29 0.44
N LYS A 582 27.97 -28.17 -0.59
CA LYS A 582 28.44 -27.79 -1.93
C LYS A 582 27.55 -26.72 -2.62
N GLU A 583 26.32 -26.57 -2.21
CA GLU A 583 25.33 -25.65 -2.80
C GLU A 583 24.94 -24.49 -1.89
N ASN A 584 25.71 -24.20 -0.84
CA ASN A 584 25.44 -23.06 0.03
C ASN A 584 25.47 -21.75 -0.77
N ALA A 585 24.43 -20.91 -0.55
CA ALA A 585 24.32 -19.60 -1.17
C ALA A 585 24.03 -18.48 -0.15
N LEU A 586 24.28 -18.75 1.13
CA LEU A 586 24.01 -17.79 2.19
C LEU A 586 25.00 -16.63 2.16
N THR A 587 24.49 -15.40 2.23
CA THR A 587 25.29 -14.18 2.33
C THR A 587 24.59 -13.20 3.28
N ILE A 588 25.34 -12.23 3.84
CA ILE A 588 24.79 -11.13 4.61
C ILE A 588 24.69 -9.90 3.70
N ASN A 589 23.54 -9.24 3.72
CA ASN A 589 23.34 -7.99 3.01
C ASN A 589 24.18 -6.87 3.65
N LYS A 590 24.59 -5.89 2.86
CA LYS A 590 25.34 -4.73 3.33
C LYS A 590 24.60 -3.43 3.07
N THR A 591 24.87 -2.44 3.89
CA THR A 591 24.37 -1.08 3.76
C THR A 591 25.51 -0.13 3.46
N LEU A 592 25.26 0.90 2.64
CA LEU A 592 26.20 2.00 2.51
C LEU A 592 26.29 2.74 3.86
N PRO A 593 27.50 3.19 4.27
CA PRO A 593 27.60 4.05 5.42
C PRO A 593 26.74 5.30 5.17
N LYS A 594 25.81 5.61 6.09
CA LYS A 594 25.10 6.89 6.06
C LYS A 594 26.16 7.98 6.11
N VAL A 595 26.27 8.78 5.04
CA VAL A 595 27.28 9.86 4.96
C VAL A 595 26.87 10.98 5.90
N ASP A 596 27.44 11.00 7.06
CA ASP A 596 27.12 11.83 8.23
C ASP A 596 27.46 13.33 8.09
N LYS A 597 27.70 13.85 6.90
CA LYS A 597 28.15 15.25 6.79
C LYS A 597 27.06 16.32 6.95
N LYS A 598 25.77 15.99 6.83
CA LYS A 598 24.67 16.97 6.95
C LYS A 598 23.86 16.90 8.27
N TYR A 599 24.08 15.89 9.10
CA TYR A 599 23.25 15.64 10.29
C TYR A 599 23.88 16.13 11.62
N LYS A 600 25.01 16.83 11.58
CA LYS A 600 25.71 17.31 12.80
C LYS A 600 24.92 18.33 13.62
N ASP A 601 23.90 18.98 13.07
CA ASP A 601 23.15 20.06 13.76
C ASP A 601 21.82 19.62 14.39
N LEU A 602 21.42 18.36 14.24
CA LEU A 602 20.19 17.84 14.84
C LEU A 602 20.43 17.27 16.25
N LYS A 603 20.73 18.16 17.20
CA LYS A 603 20.89 17.80 18.63
C LYS A 603 19.64 17.21 19.30
N LYS A 604 18.52 17.03 18.62
CA LYS A 604 17.26 16.53 19.19
C LYS A 604 16.77 15.18 18.66
N LEU A 605 17.33 14.65 17.56
CA LEU A 605 17.04 13.31 17.09
C LEU A 605 18.25 12.43 17.35
N LYS A 606 18.14 11.47 18.25
CA LYS A 606 19.16 10.42 18.46
C LYS A 606 19.22 9.62 17.15
N VAL A 607 20.18 9.95 16.29
CA VAL A 607 20.46 9.18 15.07
C VAL A 607 21.05 7.85 15.52
N VAL A 608 20.43 6.76 15.10
CA VAL A 608 20.93 5.42 15.35
C VAL A 608 22.10 5.18 14.40
N TYR A 609 23.28 4.97 14.93
CA TYR A 609 24.49 4.75 14.13
C TYR A 609 24.52 3.36 13.50
N GLY A 610 25.16 3.25 12.34
CA GLY A 610 25.32 2.03 11.59
C GLY A 610 26.42 1.08 12.09
N GLY A 611 27.01 1.35 13.26
CA GLY A 611 28.22 0.70 13.72
C GLY A 611 29.50 1.39 13.21
N ASP A 612 30.68 0.94 13.66
CA ASP A 612 31.94 1.58 13.30
C ASP A 612 32.39 1.17 11.88
N PHE A 613 32.53 -0.13 11.63
CA PHE A 613 32.90 -0.71 10.33
C PHE A 613 32.68 -2.23 10.31
N SER A 614 32.55 -2.80 9.10
CA SER A 614 32.59 -4.24 8.92
C SER A 614 33.98 -4.71 8.45
N VAL A 615 34.31 -5.96 8.76
CA VAL A 615 35.54 -6.64 8.36
C VAL A 615 35.18 -7.93 7.62
N VAL A 616 35.79 -8.16 6.48
CA VAL A 616 35.65 -9.39 5.69
C VAL A 616 37.05 -9.89 5.38
N ASP A 617 37.36 -11.11 5.78
CA ASP A 617 38.66 -11.75 5.58
C ASP A 617 39.83 -10.85 6.04
N GLU A 618 39.71 -10.28 7.26
CA GLU A 618 40.65 -9.35 7.90
C GLU A 618 40.75 -7.95 7.26
N GLU A 619 40.05 -7.71 6.13
CA GLU A 619 40.06 -6.40 5.48
C GLU A 619 38.86 -5.53 5.94
N LYS A 620 39.17 -4.30 6.34
CA LYS A 620 38.17 -3.30 6.70
C LYS A 620 37.40 -2.84 5.47
N GLN A 621 36.08 -2.96 5.53
CA GLN A 621 35.19 -2.59 4.44
C GLN A 621 34.71 -1.14 4.55
N LYS A 622 34.35 -0.54 3.40
CA LYS A 622 33.70 0.79 3.33
C LYS A 622 32.20 0.77 3.60
N CYS A 623 31.63 -0.36 3.96
CA CYS A 623 30.21 -0.55 4.22
C CYS A 623 30.00 -1.24 5.57
N ASN A 624 28.80 -1.14 6.11
CA ASN A 624 28.38 -1.89 7.30
C ASN A 624 27.53 -3.10 6.88
N LEU A 625 27.43 -4.09 7.75
CA LEU A 625 26.48 -5.19 7.57
C LEU A 625 25.06 -4.67 7.80
N SER A 626 24.10 -5.25 7.09
CA SER A 626 22.67 -4.97 7.31
C SER A 626 22.21 -5.73 8.57
N LEU A 627 22.42 -5.11 9.72
CA LEU A 627 22.04 -5.65 11.02
C LEU A 627 21.56 -4.55 11.98
N ASP A 628 20.73 -4.94 12.95
CA ASP A 628 20.28 -4.08 14.05
C ASP A 628 20.69 -4.70 15.38
N ILE A 629 21.07 -3.88 16.33
CA ILE A 629 21.39 -4.31 17.70
C ILE A 629 20.46 -3.60 18.68
N LEU A 630 19.75 -4.40 19.46
CA LEU A 630 18.86 -3.97 20.52
C LEU A 630 19.60 -4.04 21.86
N GLY A 631 19.64 -2.92 22.57
CA GLY A 631 20.19 -2.84 23.91
C GLY A 631 19.18 -2.34 24.92
N LYS A 632 19.43 -2.66 26.19
CA LYS A 632 18.66 -2.16 27.31
C LYS A 632 19.31 -0.90 27.85
N TYR A 633 18.55 0.17 27.92
CA TYR A 633 18.97 1.44 28.52
C TYR A 633 18.90 1.37 30.06
N VAL A 634 19.84 2.04 30.73
CA VAL A 634 19.85 2.21 32.18
C VAL A 634 18.93 3.35 32.58
#